data_c78121843254a838516fce96f33726fe
#
_entry.id   c78121843254a838516fce96f33726fe
#
_cell.length_a   1.000
_cell.length_b   1.000
_cell.length_c   1.000
_cell.angle_alpha   90.00
_cell.angle_beta   90.00
_cell.angle_gamma   90.00
#
_symmetry.space_group_name_H-M   'P 1'
#
loop_
_entity.id
_entity.type
_entity.pdbx_description
1 polymer ?
#
loop_
_entity_poly.entity_id
_entity_poly.type
_entity_poly.pdbx_seq_one_letter_code
_entity_poly.pdbx_strand_id
1 'polypeptide(L)'
;RNFFYEKKGKKLQINGIAEISPEQLLISTQEGLTMFDIKESRFVDDSFSTAMHKIVASALYRQGDIIYIGTPVDGLYSYSIPQKKLERITPITGTKQIQAILQQSPTRIWIATEGAGLLLFNPKTQEVKTYHHSSSNPKSISSNYIRSLALDSQNRLWIGTFNDLNIYHEGNDSFVSYSSSPVESGSLSQRSVRSIFMDSQGGMWLGTYFGGLNYYHPIRNRFKNIQRIPYKNSLSDNVVSCITEDKDKNLWIGTNDGGLNLYNPKTQQFTHYILQENEREIGIGSNNIKAVYVDEQKSLVYIGTHAGGLTVLHRNSGKMESFNQLNSQLVNENVY
;
A
#
# COMPACT_ATOMS: atom_id res chain seq x y z
N ARG A 1 2.68 -22.95 1.08
CA ARG A 1 1.46 -23.41 0.38
C ARG A 1 0.89 -22.24 -0.40
N ASN A 2 0.45 -22.53 -1.63
CA ASN A 2 -0.20 -21.54 -2.48
C ASN A 2 -1.68 -21.78 -2.50
N PHE A 3 -2.41 -20.70 -2.62
CA PHE A 3 -3.85 -20.74 -2.61
C PHE A 3 -4.37 -20.02 -3.85
N PHE A 4 -5.30 -20.67 -4.55
CA PHE A 4 -5.84 -20.20 -5.82
C PHE A 4 -7.30 -19.94 -5.69
N TYR A 5 -7.70 -18.80 -6.22
CA TYR A 5 -9.08 -18.59 -6.56
C TYR A 5 -9.23 -18.78 -8.07
N GLU A 6 -9.79 -19.91 -8.46
CA GLU A 6 -10.18 -20.19 -9.84
C GLU A 6 -11.65 -19.95 -10.03
N LYS A 7 -12.01 -19.14 -11.00
CA LYS A 7 -13.40 -18.99 -11.43
C LYS A 7 -13.50 -19.26 -12.91
N LYS A 8 -14.27 -20.28 -13.30
CA LYS A 8 -14.44 -20.73 -14.69
C LYS A 8 -13.12 -21.05 -15.43
N GLY A 9 -12.17 -21.67 -14.77
CA GLY A 9 -10.87 -22.03 -15.36
C GLY A 9 -9.94 -20.85 -15.66
N LYS A 10 -10.27 -19.67 -15.19
CA LYS A 10 -9.42 -18.49 -15.23
C LYS A 10 -8.88 -18.16 -13.84
N LYS A 11 -7.65 -17.94 -13.84
CA LYS A 11 -6.88 -17.52 -12.70
C LYS A 11 -7.05 -16.01 -12.47
N LEU A 12 -7.28 -15.55 -11.23
CA LEU A 12 -7.62 -14.16 -10.93
C LEU A 12 -6.45 -13.43 -10.28
N GLN A 13 -6.21 -12.21 -10.74
CA GLN A 13 -5.23 -11.30 -10.14
C GLN A 13 -5.72 -10.82 -8.78
N ILE A 14 -4.83 -10.84 -7.78
CA ILE A 14 -5.09 -10.29 -6.45
C ILE A 14 -4.65 -8.82 -6.45
N ASN A 15 -5.56 -7.93 -6.05
CA ASN A 15 -5.32 -6.48 -6.02
C ASN A 15 -5.13 -5.94 -4.59
N GLY A 16 -5.57 -6.68 -3.58
CA GLY A 16 -5.44 -6.26 -2.19
C GLY A 16 -5.88 -7.32 -1.21
N ILE A 17 -5.35 -7.24 0.00
CA ILE A 17 -5.64 -8.17 1.10
C ILE A 17 -5.94 -7.35 2.35
N ALA A 18 -7.00 -7.72 3.07
CA ALA A 18 -7.31 -7.19 4.40
C ALA A 18 -7.60 -8.33 5.37
N GLU A 19 -7.06 -8.26 6.56
CA GLU A 19 -7.37 -9.21 7.63
C GLU A 19 -8.79 -8.98 8.15
N ILE A 20 -9.61 -10.03 8.22
CA ILE A 20 -10.92 -10.01 8.89
C ILE A 20 -10.77 -10.51 10.32
N SER A 21 -10.04 -11.59 10.49
CA SER A 21 -9.71 -12.20 11.80
C SER A 21 -8.34 -12.88 11.68
N PRO A 22 -7.75 -13.36 12.78
CA PRO A 22 -6.51 -14.14 12.73
C PRO A 22 -6.59 -15.39 11.83
N GLU A 23 -7.79 -15.83 11.50
CA GLU A 23 -8.02 -17.02 10.66
C GLU A 23 -8.58 -16.70 9.27
N GLN A 24 -8.94 -15.44 8.98
CA GLN A 24 -9.64 -15.08 7.75
C GLN A 24 -9.11 -13.80 7.11
N LEU A 25 -8.92 -13.84 5.80
CA LEU A 25 -8.54 -12.71 4.97
C LEU A 25 -9.65 -12.37 3.97
N LEU A 26 -9.89 -11.08 3.78
CA LEU A 26 -10.63 -10.56 2.62
C LEU A 26 -9.64 -10.29 1.50
N ILE A 27 -9.87 -10.88 0.36
CA ILE A 27 -9.00 -10.78 -0.81
C ILE A 27 -9.76 -10.10 -1.94
N SER A 28 -9.15 -9.05 -2.49
CA SER A 28 -9.65 -8.38 -3.69
C SER A 28 -9.02 -9.00 -4.93
N THR A 29 -9.86 -9.34 -5.91
CA THR A 29 -9.45 -9.87 -7.20
C THR A 29 -9.97 -9.01 -8.35
N GLN A 30 -9.56 -9.28 -9.57
CA GLN A 30 -10.10 -8.62 -10.78
C GLN A 30 -11.60 -8.88 -11.01
N GLU A 31 -12.14 -9.97 -10.46
CA GLU A 31 -13.54 -10.33 -10.62
C GLU A 31 -14.39 -10.07 -9.37
N GLY A 32 -13.79 -9.52 -8.32
CA GLY A 32 -14.47 -9.18 -7.08
C GLY A 32 -13.75 -9.63 -5.82
N LEU A 33 -14.44 -9.51 -4.70
CA LEU A 33 -13.93 -9.87 -3.38
C LEU A 33 -14.23 -11.33 -3.08
N THR A 34 -13.30 -11.99 -2.39
CA THR A 34 -13.47 -13.35 -1.87
C THR A 34 -12.85 -13.48 -0.49
N MET A 35 -13.21 -14.50 0.24
CA MET A 35 -12.62 -14.79 1.55
C MET A 35 -11.65 -15.96 1.46
N PHE A 36 -10.60 -15.89 2.27
CA PHE A 36 -9.63 -16.95 2.43
C PHE A 36 -9.53 -17.36 3.89
N ASP A 37 -9.72 -18.64 4.15
CA ASP A 37 -9.52 -19.24 5.47
C ASP A 37 -8.06 -19.69 5.60
N ILE A 38 -7.34 -19.07 6.54
CA ILE A 38 -5.90 -19.33 6.75
C ILE A 38 -5.69 -20.73 7.35
N LYS A 39 -6.58 -21.16 8.27
CA LYS A 39 -6.47 -22.45 8.95
C LYS A 39 -6.74 -23.62 8.00
N GLU A 40 -7.82 -23.51 7.25
CA GLU A 40 -8.22 -24.50 6.23
C GLU A 40 -7.37 -24.39 4.95
N SER A 41 -6.65 -23.27 4.83
CA SER A 41 -5.81 -22.98 3.65
C SER A 41 -6.60 -23.03 2.33
N ARG A 42 -7.80 -22.46 2.30
CA ARG A 42 -8.68 -22.47 1.13
C ARG A 42 -9.53 -21.21 1.03
N PHE A 43 -9.96 -20.92 -0.20
CA PHE A 43 -10.99 -19.90 -0.42
C PHE A 43 -12.35 -20.42 0.05
N VAL A 44 -13.13 -19.52 0.66
CA VAL A 44 -14.46 -19.81 1.19
C VAL A 44 -15.51 -19.16 0.30
N ASP A 45 -16.29 -20.01 -0.40
CA ASP A 45 -17.45 -19.62 -1.17
C ASP A 45 -18.72 -19.86 -0.33
N ASP A 46 -19.07 -18.91 0.52
CA ASP A 46 -20.34 -18.91 1.25
C ASP A 46 -21.34 -17.91 0.64
N SER A 47 -22.56 -17.91 1.17
CA SER A 47 -23.64 -16.99 0.72
C SER A 47 -23.29 -15.52 0.85
N PHE A 48 -22.33 -15.19 1.73
CA PHE A 48 -21.80 -13.86 1.94
C PHE A 48 -20.85 -13.45 0.81
N SER A 49 -20.05 -14.38 0.31
CA SER A 49 -19.14 -14.14 -0.79
C SER A 49 -19.87 -13.76 -2.09
N THR A 50 -21.09 -14.22 -2.29
CA THR A 50 -21.86 -14.01 -3.54
C THR A 50 -22.15 -12.54 -3.84
N ALA A 51 -22.45 -11.71 -2.82
CA ALA A 51 -22.64 -10.27 -3.00
C ALA A 51 -21.31 -9.53 -3.21
N MET A 52 -20.24 -9.98 -2.56
CA MET A 52 -18.92 -9.41 -2.65
C MET A 52 -18.17 -9.77 -3.93
N HIS A 53 -18.48 -10.91 -4.55
CA HIS A 53 -17.88 -11.35 -5.81
C HIS A 53 -18.05 -10.38 -6.99
N LYS A 54 -18.95 -9.42 -6.88
CA LYS A 54 -19.19 -8.40 -7.93
C LYS A 54 -18.42 -7.11 -7.68
N ILE A 55 -17.77 -6.96 -6.50
CA ILE A 55 -17.09 -5.74 -6.12
C ILE A 55 -15.61 -5.89 -6.40
N VAL A 56 -15.13 -5.26 -7.45
CA VAL A 56 -13.71 -5.10 -7.71
C VAL A 56 -13.17 -3.98 -6.83
N ALA A 57 -12.34 -4.30 -5.85
CA ALA A 57 -11.75 -3.29 -4.98
C ALA A 57 -10.37 -2.84 -5.49
N SER A 58 -10.12 -1.54 -5.42
CA SER A 58 -8.82 -0.92 -5.66
C SER A 58 -8.12 -0.51 -4.36
N ALA A 59 -8.88 -0.37 -3.26
CA ALA A 59 -8.34 -0.09 -1.94
C ALA A 59 -9.15 -0.81 -0.85
N LEU A 60 -8.46 -1.37 0.13
CA LEU A 60 -9.05 -1.98 1.31
C LEU A 60 -8.47 -1.30 2.55
N TYR A 61 -9.32 -0.92 3.49
CA TYR A 61 -8.91 -0.33 4.76
C TYR A 61 -9.75 -0.87 5.91
N ARG A 62 -9.10 -1.52 6.87
CA ARG A 62 -9.77 -2.03 8.09
C ARG A 62 -9.62 -1.05 9.23
N GLN A 63 -10.72 -0.77 9.90
CA GLN A 63 -10.75 -0.04 11.16
C GLN A 63 -11.68 -0.73 12.15
N GLY A 64 -11.09 -1.40 13.13
CA GLY A 64 -11.85 -2.22 14.10
C GLY A 64 -12.69 -3.28 13.37
N ASP A 65 -14.00 -3.21 13.56
CA ASP A 65 -14.97 -4.16 12.99
C ASP A 65 -15.52 -3.76 11.61
N ILE A 66 -15.00 -2.69 11.01
CA ILE A 66 -15.43 -2.21 9.70
C ILE A 66 -14.28 -2.29 8.71
N ILE A 67 -14.55 -2.82 7.52
CA ILE A 67 -13.67 -2.74 6.36
C ILE A 67 -14.29 -1.78 5.35
N TYR A 68 -13.55 -0.71 5.02
CA TYR A 68 -13.89 0.17 3.92
C TYR A 68 -13.29 -0.38 2.62
N ILE A 69 -14.10 -0.39 1.57
CA ILE A 69 -13.77 -1.00 0.28
C ILE A 69 -13.93 0.07 -0.80
N GLY A 70 -12.80 0.55 -1.29
CA GLY A 70 -12.76 1.49 -2.41
C GLY A 70 -12.76 0.76 -3.73
N THR A 71 -13.48 1.29 -4.72
CA THR A 71 -13.59 0.69 -6.05
C THR A 71 -13.08 1.61 -7.14
N PRO A 72 -12.78 1.10 -8.34
CA PRO A 72 -12.37 1.93 -9.48
C PRO A 72 -13.47 2.88 -9.98
N VAL A 73 -14.75 2.45 -9.93
CA VAL A 73 -15.85 3.16 -10.60
C VAL A 73 -17.13 3.27 -9.77
N ASP A 74 -17.35 2.39 -8.79
CA ASP A 74 -18.60 2.32 -8.02
C ASP A 74 -18.60 3.10 -6.71
N GLY A 75 -17.46 3.75 -6.37
CA GLY A 75 -17.30 4.52 -5.16
C GLY A 75 -16.88 3.67 -3.96
N LEU A 76 -17.44 3.96 -2.79
CA LEU A 76 -17.05 3.39 -1.51
C LEU A 76 -18.12 2.46 -0.95
N TYR A 77 -17.67 1.33 -0.40
CA TYR A 77 -18.50 0.42 0.40
C TYR A 77 -17.91 0.27 1.80
N SER A 78 -18.75 -0.10 2.75
CA SER A 78 -18.35 -0.55 4.08
C SER A 78 -18.84 -1.97 4.32
N TYR A 79 -18.01 -2.76 4.97
CA TYR A 79 -18.32 -4.09 5.40
C TYR A 79 -18.19 -4.21 6.92
N SER A 80 -19.31 -4.56 7.59
CA SER A 80 -19.33 -4.84 9.02
C SER A 80 -18.98 -6.31 9.28
N ILE A 81 -17.86 -6.56 9.94
CA ILE A 81 -17.38 -7.92 10.27
C ILE A 81 -18.39 -8.69 11.15
N PRO A 82 -18.88 -8.15 12.29
CA PRO A 82 -19.78 -8.89 13.16
C PRO A 82 -21.16 -9.11 12.55
N GLN A 83 -21.65 -8.14 11.77
CA GLN A 83 -22.97 -8.23 11.13
C GLN A 83 -22.94 -8.98 9.79
N LYS A 84 -21.74 -9.22 9.25
CA LYS A 84 -21.53 -9.76 7.89
C LYS A 84 -22.31 -8.99 6.83
N LYS A 85 -22.43 -7.67 7.00
CA LYS A 85 -23.24 -6.80 6.18
C LYS A 85 -22.36 -5.88 5.33
N LEU A 86 -22.64 -5.90 4.02
CA LEU A 86 -22.04 -5.01 3.04
C LEU A 86 -23.01 -3.89 2.72
N GLU A 87 -22.55 -2.64 2.78
CA GLU A 87 -23.34 -1.46 2.47
C GLU A 87 -22.58 -0.54 1.52
N ARG A 88 -23.29 0.03 0.55
CA ARG A 88 -22.75 1.07 -0.33
C ARG A 88 -22.88 2.42 0.35
N ILE A 89 -21.80 3.19 0.36
CA ILE A 89 -21.80 4.55 0.90
C ILE A 89 -22.25 5.51 -0.21
N THR A 90 -23.55 5.79 -0.25
CA THR A 90 -24.22 6.52 -1.33
C THR A 90 -23.67 7.92 -1.62
N PRO A 91 -23.17 8.72 -0.65
CA PRO A 91 -22.56 10.02 -0.95
C PRO A 91 -21.27 9.94 -1.78
N ILE A 92 -20.66 8.75 -1.88
CA ILE A 92 -19.39 8.54 -2.59
C ILE A 92 -19.61 7.56 -3.74
N THR A 93 -20.42 7.96 -4.69
CA THR A 93 -20.72 7.19 -5.90
C THR A 93 -20.14 7.88 -7.13
N GLY A 94 -19.78 7.10 -8.16
CA GLY A 94 -19.27 7.65 -9.41
C GLY A 94 -17.95 8.40 -9.29
N THR A 95 -17.25 8.27 -8.17
CA THR A 95 -15.87 8.80 -8.00
C THR A 95 -14.92 8.00 -8.87
N LYS A 96 -13.91 8.70 -9.38
CA LYS A 96 -12.78 8.03 -10.05
C LYS A 96 -12.06 7.15 -9.05
N GLN A 97 -11.32 6.19 -9.54
CA GLN A 97 -10.64 5.14 -8.79
C GLN A 97 -10.14 5.58 -7.40
N ILE A 98 -10.62 4.91 -6.37
CA ILE A 98 -10.17 5.12 -4.99
C ILE A 98 -8.82 4.43 -4.82
N GLN A 99 -7.78 5.17 -4.48
CA GLN A 99 -6.40 4.68 -4.35
C GLN A 99 -6.03 4.32 -2.91
N ALA A 100 -6.54 5.06 -1.94
CA ALA A 100 -6.30 4.82 -0.53
C ALA A 100 -7.47 5.34 0.32
N ILE A 101 -7.63 4.72 1.48
CA ILE A 101 -8.63 5.08 2.49
C ILE A 101 -7.90 5.13 3.83
N LEU A 102 -8.16 6.15 4.63
CA LEU A 102 -7.54 6.33 5.94
C LEU A 102 -8.49 7.00 6.91
N GLN A 103 -8.75 6.36 8.04
CA GLN A 103 -9.51 6.98 9.12
C GLN A 103 -8.59 7.74 10.08
N GLN A 104 -8.83 9.04 10.21
CA GLN A 104 -8.13 9.91 11.16
C GLN A 104 -8.85 9.94 12.53
N SER A 105 -10.18 9.89 12.51
CA SER A 105 -11.02 9.83 13.69
C SER A 105 -12.37 9.14 13.37
N PRO A 106 -13.22 8.83 14.35
CA PRO A 106 -14.53 8.21 14.10
C PRO A 106 -15.47 9.01 13.19
N THR A 107 -15.18 10.29 12.95
CA THR A 107 -15.99 11.18 12.08
C THR A 107 -15.22 11.68 10.85
N ARG A 108 -13.98 11.23 10.66
CA ARG A 108 -13.10 11.73 9.60
C ARG A 108 -12.43 10.58 8.88
N ILE A 109 -12.94 10.26 7.72
CA ILE A 109 -12.36 9.26 6.82
C ILE A 109 -11.88 9.97 5.56
N TRP A 110 -10.58 9.91 5.31
CA TRP A 110 -9.94 10.45 4.13
C TRP A 110 -9.92 9.43 3.01
N ILE A 111 -10.25 9.86 1.80
CA ILE A 111 -10.32 9.00 0.62
C ILE A 111 -9.52 9.65 -0.50
N ALA A 112 -8.45 9.00 -0.87
CA ALA A 112 -7.61 9.37 -2.00
C ALA A 112 -8.20 8.88 -3.31
N THR A 113 -8.28 9.73 -4.32
CA THR A 113 -8.80 9.35 -5.64
C THR A 113 -7.82 9.63 -6.76
N GLU A 114 -7.96 8.92 -7.86
CA GLU A 114 -7.23 9.17 -9.09
C GLU A 114 -7.97 10.19 -9.98
N GLY A 115 -7.70 11.48 -9.70
CA GLY A 115 -8.19 12.61 -10.50
C GLY A 115 -9.49 13.28 -10.02
N ALA A 116 -10.14 12.76 -8.95
CA ALA A 116 -11.28 13.44 -8.31
C ALA A 116 -10.90 14.21 -7.03
N GLY A 117 -9.60 14.32 -6.73
CA GLY A 117 -9.09 15.03 -5.56
C GLY A 117 -9.15 14.18 -4.29
N LEU A 118 -9.13 14.86 -3.14
CA LEU A 118 -9.18 14.26 -1.82
C LEU A 118 -10.59 14.45 -1.23
N LEU A 119 -11.18 13.36 -0.75
CA LEU A 119 -12.48 13.41 -0.09
C LEU A 119 -12.31 13.25 1.42
N LEU A 120 -13.06 14.02 2.19
CA LEU A 120 -13.25 13.84 3.62
C LEU A 120 -14.69 13.41 3.86
N PHE A 121 -14.88 12.20 4.32
CA PHE A 121 -16.19 11.62 4.60
C PHE A 121 -16.45 11.54 6.11
N ASN A 122 -17.63 11.96 6.53
CA ASN A 122 -18.11 11.79 7.88
C ASN A 122 -19.15 10.64 7.91
N PRO A 123 -18.84 9.47 8.48
CA PRO A 123 -19.76 8.33 8.46
C PRO A 123 -21.01 8.54 9.34
N LYS A 124 -20.98 9.47 10.30
CA LYS A 124 -22.13 9.77 11.16
C LYS A 124 -23.16 10.66 10.47
N THR A 125 -22.70 11.73 9.81
CA THR A 125 -23.59 12.69 9.11
C THR A 125 -23.80 12.34 7.64
N GLN A 126 -23.03 11.40 7.08
CA GLN A 126 -22.99 11.04 5.67
C GLN A 126 -22.55 12.18 4.75
N GLU A 127 -21.94 13.22 5.29
CA GLU A 127 -21.42 14.35 4.53
C GLU A 127 -20.08 14.06 3.91
N VAL A 128 -19.86 14.60 2.72
CA VAL A 128 -18.60 14.50 1.98
C VAL A 128 -18.13 15.90 1.62
N LYS A 129 -16.93 16.23 2.06
CA LYS A 129 -16.21 17.43 1.62
C LYS A 129 -15.14 17.03 0.62
N THR A 130 -15.05 17.75 -0.49
CA THR A 130 -14.08 17.49 -1.55
C THR A 130 -13.05 18.61 -1.64
N TYR A 131 -11.77 18.24 -1.73
CA TYR A 131 -10.67 19.15 -1.93
C TYR A 131 -10.05 18.91 -3.31
N HIS A 132 -10.01 19.97 -4.12
CA HIS A 132 -9.44 19.95 -5.44
C HIS A 132 -8.21 20.84 -5.54
N HIS A 133 -7.31 20.46 -6.45
CA HIS A 133 -6.23 21.35 -6.85
C HIS A 133 -6.77 22.59 -7.55
N SER A 134 -6.23 23.75 -7.19
CA SER A 134 -6.50 25.02 -7.83
C SER A 134 -5.20 25.79 -8.03
N SER A 135 -4.85 26.10 -9.28
CA SER A 135 -3.65 26.89 -9.61
C SER A 135 -3.70 28.32 -9.09
N SER A 136 -4.91 28.85 -8.84
CA SER A 136 -5.11 30.18 -8.26
C SER A 136 -5.05 30.19 -6.72
N ASN A 137 -5.08 29.02 -6.07
CA ASN A 137 -5.02 28.90 -4.62
C ASN A 137 -3.80 28.09 -4.18
N PRO A 138 -2.71 28.73 -3.75
CA PRO A 138 -1.49 28.03 -3.31
C PRO A 138 -1.66 27.21 -2.03
N LYS A 139 -2.79 27.38 -1.32
CA LYS A 139 -3.17 26.60 -0.14
C LYS A 139 -4.06 25.39 -0.49
N SER A 140 -4.40 25.20 -1.76
CA SER A 140 -5.10 24.00 -2.21
C SER A 140 -4.14 22.80 -2.27
N ILE A 141 -4.69 21.59 -2.35
CA ILE A 141 -3.91 20.39 -2.60
C ILE A 141 -3.16 20.51 -3.95
N SER A 142 -1.93 20.02 -4.03
CA SER A 142 -1.05 20.22 -5.19
C SER A 142 -1.46 19.43 -6.44
N SER A 143 -2.29 18.38 -6.30
CA SER A 143 -2.79 17.58 -7.41
C SER A 143 -4.12 16.90 -7.05
N ASN A 144 -4.96 16.64 -8.06
CA ASN A 144 -6.16 15.81 -7.91
C ASN A 144 -5.85 14.30 -8.02
N TYR A 145 -4.64 13.93 -8.39
CA TYR A 145 -4.18 12.54 -8.48
C TYR A 145 -3.47 12.17 -7.18
N ILE A 146 -4.21 11.57 -6.25
CA ILE A 146 -3.72 11.24 -4.92
C ILE A 146 -3.40 9.75 -4.85
N ARG A 147 -2.22 9.41 -4.34
CA ARG A 147 -1.68 8.06 -4.39
C ARG A 147 -1.60 7.37 -3.02
N SER A 148 -1.33 8.13 -1.97
CA SER A 148 -1.14 7.58 -0.64
C SER A 148 -1.54 8.56 0.45
N LEU A 149 -1.96 8.01 1.58
CA LEU A 149 -2.34 8.73 2.80
C LEU A 149 -1.64 8.09 3.99
N ALA A 150 -1.17 8.90 4.92
CA ALA A 150 -0.70 8.45 6.22
C ALA A 150 -0.97 9.51 7.29
N LEU A 151 -1.03 9.08 8.55
CA LEU A 151 -1.01 9.97 9.72
C LEU A 151 0.37 9.94 10.34
N ASP A 152 0.85 11.09 10.80
CA ASP A 152 2.05 11.15 11.63
C ASP A 152 1.72 10.97 13.12
N SER A 153 2.75 10.97 13.96
CA SER A 153 2.60 10.83 15.42
C SER A 153 1.81 11.96 16.10
N GLN A 154 1.59 13.07 15.40
CA GLN A 154 0.75 14.19 15.84
C GLN A 154 -0.65 14.13 15.22
N ASN A 155 -1.01 13.01 14.59
CA ASN A 155 -2.28 12.81 13.89
C ASN A 155 -2.52 13.79 12.72
N ARG A 156 -1.44 14.36 12.14
CA ARG A 156 -1.54 15.21 10.95
C ARG A 156 -1.60 14.33 9.71
N LEU A 157 -2.46 14.69 8.77
CA LEU A 157 -2.61 13.96 7.52
C LEU A 157 -1.51 14.36 6.52
N TRP A 158 -0.78 13.37 6.06
CA TRP A 158 0.20 13.42 4.99
C TRP A 158 -0.39 12.81 3.72
N ILE A 159 -0.25 13.50 2.60
CA ILE A 159 -0.90 13.15 1.34
C ILE A 159 0.14 13.11 0.23
N GLY A 160 0.42 11.91 -0.26
CA GLY A 160 1.27 11.70 -1.43
C GLY A 160 0.46 11.87 -2.71
N THR A 161 0.90 12.77 -3.57
CA THR A 161 0.22 13.05 -4.84
C THR A 161 1.14 12.83 -6.04
N PHE A 162 0.58 12.94 -7.24
CA PHE A 162 1.37 12.95 -8.47
C PHE A 162 2.31 14.16 -8.54
N ASN A 163 1.91 15.28 -7.94
CA ASN A 163 2.70 16.50 -7.82
C ASN A 163 2.81 16.90 -6.35
N ASP A 164 3.96 16.64 -5.74
CA ASP A 164 4.34 17.05 -4.40
C ASP A 164 3.71 16.25 -3.26
N LEU A 165 4.33 16.33 -2.10
CA LEU A 165 3.78 15.93 -0.82
C LEU A 165 2.94 17.07 -0.27
N ASN A 166 1.80 16.74 0.33
CA ASN A 166 0.97 17.72 1.01
C ASN A 166 0.78 17.32 2.48
N ILE A 167 0.74 18.29 3.38
CA ILE A 167 0.32 18.12 4.76
C ILE A 167 -0.92 18.97 4.99
N TYR A 168 -1.99 18.37 5.49
CA TYR A 168 -3.23 19.05 5.80
C TYR A 168 -3.13 19.77 7.13
N HIS A 169 -3.55 21.03 7.15
CA HIS A 169 -3.65 21.89 8.32
C HIS A 169 -5.11 22.11 8.70
N GLU A 170 -5.56 21.43 9.75
CA GLU A 170 -6.96 21.45 10.19
C GLU A 170 -7.42 22.84 10.63
N GLY A 171 -6.58 23.61 11.34
CA GLY A 171 -6.95 24.91 11.91
C GLY A 171 -7.36 25.98 10.90
N ASN A 172 -6.90 25.88 9.67
CA ASN A 172 -7.24 26.81 8.59
C ASN A 172 -7.75 26.10 7.34
N ASP A 173 -8.02 24.79 7.44
CA ASP A 173 -8.59 23.94 6.39
C ASP A 173 -7.83 24.06 5.06
N SER A 174 -6.52 23.95 5.11
CA SER A 174 -5.63 24.17 3.99
C SER A 174 -4.51 23.15 3.91
N PHE A 175 -3.75 23.19 2.82
CA PHE A 175 -2.61 22.31 2.57
C PHE A 175 -1.32 23.11 2.49
N VAL A 176 -0.24 22.52 3.00
CA VAL A 176 1.13 22.95 2.73
C VAL A 176 1.78 21.92 1.86
N SER A 177 2.30 22.35 0.70
CA SER A 177 2.94 21.47 -0.26
C SER A 177 4.46 21.53 -0.13
N TYR A 178 5.09 20.37 -0.23
CA TYR A 178 6.55 20.18 -0.22
C TYR A 178 6.99 19.61 -1.56
N SER A 179 7.73 20.41 -2.31
CA SER A 179 8.26 20.05 -3.64
C SER A 179 9.70 19.55 -3.59
N SER A 180 10.14 18.95 -4.69
CA SER A 180 11.56 18.74 -4.93
C SER A 180 12.23 20.03 -5.43
N SER A 181 13.45 20.26 -4.94
CA SER A 181 14.29 21.37 -5.40
C SER A 181 15.72 20.87 -5.62
N PRO A 182 16.33 21.13 -6.79
CA PRO A 182 17.71 20.73 -7.04
C PRO A 182 18.74 21.55 -6.25
N VAL A 183 18.34 22.70 -5.71
CA VAL A 183 19.23 23.62 -5.00
C VAL A 183 19.05 23.59 -3.47
N GLU A 184 17.93 23.06 -2.98
CA GLU A 184 17.66 22.98 -1.54
C GLU A 184 18.03 21.60 -1.00
N SER A 185 19.12 21.54 -0.24
CA SER A 185 19.47 20.32 0.48
C SER A 185 18.40 19.98 1.51
N GLY A 186 17.82 18.78 1.41
CA GLY A 186 16.75 18.33 2.31
C GLY A 186 15.34 18.53 1.75
N SER A 187 15.19 18.98 0.50
CA SER A 187 13.93 18.90 -0.24
C SER A 187 13.63 17.45 -0.66
N LEU A 188 12.42 17.20 -1.13
CA LEU A 188 12.07 15.90 -1.72
C LEU A 188 12.97 15.56 -2.91
N SER A 189 13.34 14.30 -3.04
CA SER A 189 14.12 13.80 -4.18
C SER A 189 13.38 13.92 -5.51
N GLN A 190 12.03 13.82 -5.44
CA GLN A 190 11.16 13.93 -6.61
C GLN A 190 9.74 14.29 -6.18
N ARG A 191 8.99 14.96 -7.06
CA ARG A 191 7.65 15.48 -6.78
C ARG A 191 6.59 14.40 -6.63
N SER A 192 6.67 13.29 -7.40
CA SER A 192 5.64 12.24 -7.37
C SER A 192 5.83 11.30 -6.17
N VAL A 193 5.05 11.50 -5.12
CA VAL A 193 5.07 10.66 -3.91
C VAL A 193 4.06 9.53 -4.06
N ARG A 194 4.56 8.29 -4.14
CA ARG A 194 3.76 7.09 -4.43
C ARG A 194 3.30 6.37 -3.17
N SER A 195 4.13 6.34 -2.14
CA SER A 195 3.83 5.66 -0.87
C SER A 195 4.31 6.49 0.31
N ILE A 196 3.57 6.43 1.41
CA ILE A 196 3.93 7.06 2.68
C ILE A 196 3.74 6.02 3.77
N PHE A 197 4.72 5.95 4.69
CA PHE A 197 4.69 5.05 5.83
C PHE A 197 5.24 5.78 7.06
N MET A 198 4.55 5.66 8.20
CA MET A 198 5.06 6.11 9.49
C MET A 198 5.64 4.92 10.25
N ASP A 199 6.91 5.01 10.63
CA ASP A 199 7.53 3.99 11.46
C ASP A 199 7.14 4.14 12.94
N SER A 200 7.46 3.13 13.74
CA SER A 200 7.12 3.10 15.17
C SER A 200 7.92 4.10 16.03
N GLN A 201 8.88 4.81 15.44
CA GLN A 201 9.62 5.90 16.08
C GLN A 201 9.09 7.28 15.71
N GLY A 202 8.00 7.34 14.90
CA GLY A 202 7.38 8.57 14.44
C GLY A 202 8.06 9.18 13.21
N GLY A 203 8.98 8.47 12.57
CA GLY A 203 9.59 8.87 11.31
C GLY A 203 8.66 8.64 10.13
N MET A 204 8.65 9.55 9.17
CA MET A 204 7.84 9.44 7.95
C MET A 204 8.73 9.04 6.77
N TRP A 205 8.38 7.94 6.14
CA TRP A 205 9.05 7.38 4.97
C TRP A 205 8.21 7.65 3.72
N LEU A 206 8.83 8.16 2.67
CA LEU A 206 8.15 8.59 1.45
C LEU A 206 8.83 7.93 0.25
N GLY A 207 8.15 6.98 -0.35
CA GLY A 207 8.57 6.38 -1.62
C GLY A 207 8.14 7.25 -2.79
N THR A 208 9.07 7.57 -3.68
CA THR A 208 8.81 8.39 -4.87
C THR A 208 8.87 7.56 -6.15
N TYR A 209 8.39 8.11 -7.25
CA TYR A 209 8.28 7.36 -8.50
C TYR A 209 9.65 7.05 -9.15
N PHE A 210 10.61 7.99 -9.10
CA PHE A 210 11.97 7.81 -9.62
C PHE A 210 13.08 8.33 -8.70
N GLY A 211 12.72 9.00 -7.60
CA GLY A 211 13.68 9.68 -6.71
C GLY A 211 14.12 8.85 -5.51
N GLY A 212 13.74 7.56 -5.44
CA GLY A 212 14.05 6.70 -4.30
C GLY A 212 13.21 7.01 -3.07
N LEU A 213 13.82 6.88 -1.92
CA LEU A 213 13.18 6.98 -0.61
C LEU A 213 13.60 8.24 0.13
N ASN A 214 12.63 8.97 0.67
CA ASN A 214 12.86 10.13 1.54
C ASN A 214 12.46 9.79 2.97
N TYR A 215 13.18 10.32 3.93
CA TYR A 215 12.88 10.15 5.34
C TYR A 215 12.80 11.51 6.04
N TYR A 216 11.71 11.70 6.77
CA TYR A 216 11.51 12.87 7.63
C TYR A 216 11.32 12.41 9.08
N HIS A 217 12.00 13.09 10.01
CA HIS A 217 11.77 12.87 11.44
C HIS A 217 11.55 14.21 12.15
N PRO A 218 10.50 14.36 12.98
CA PRO A 218 10.11 15.64 13.58
C PRO A 218 11.21 16.28 14.45
N ILE A 219 12.06 15.47 15.08
CA ILE A 219 13.19 15.95 15.92
C ILE A 219 14.36 16.45 15.06
N ARG A 220 14.51 15.98 13.82
CA ARG A 220 15.65 16.31 12.94
C ARG A 220 15.35 17.41 11.91
N ASN A 221 14.12 17.80 11.75
CA ASN A 221 13.62 18.88 10.85
C ASN A 221 14.21 18.87 9.40
N ARG A 222 14.70 17.72 8.91
CA ARG A 222 15.28 17.60 7.57
C ARG A 222 14.90 16.26 6.96
N PHE A 223 14.48 16.28 5.69
CA PHE A 223 14.38 15.06 4.90
C PHE A 223 15.78 14.45 4.73
N LYS A 224 15.91 13.15 5.03
CA LYS A 224 17.07 12.35 4.63
C LYS A 224 16.70 11.63 3.34
N ASN A 225 17.41 11.97 2.28
CA ASN A 225 17.22 11.32 1.00
C ASN A 225 18.02 10.00 0.96
N ILE A 226 17.34 8.91 0.62
CA ILE A 226 17.93 7.58 0.45
C ILE A 226 17.69 7.15 -0.98
N GLN A 227 18.77 7.03 -1.74
CA GLN A 227 18.76 6.75 -3.18
C GLN A 227 19.69 5.59 -3.50
N ARG A 228 19.51 5.01 -4.68
CA ARG A 228 20.50 4.13 -5.27
C ARG A 228 21.77 4.90 -5.57
N ILE A 229 22.89 4.43 -5.02
CA ILE A 229 24.23 4.97 -5.30
C ILE A 229 25.04 3.82 -5.89
N PRO A 230 25.49 3.91 -7.16
CA PRO A 230 26.28 2.86 -7.78
C PRO A 230 27.51 2.50 -6.93
N TYR A 231 27.82 1.22 -6.82
CA TYR A 231 28.98 0.68 -6.11
C TYR A 231 29.00 0.93 -4.58
N LYS A 232 27.88 1.35 -3.97
CA LYS A 232 27.74 1.50 -2.52
C LYS A 232 26.58 0.63 -2.01
N ASN A 233 26.63 0.30 -0.71
CA ASN A 233 25.49 -0.30 -0.01
C ASN A 233 24.40 0.77 0.12
N SER A 234 23.44 0.71 -0.76
CA SER A 234 22.35 1.70 -0.89
C SER A 234 21.10 1.01 -1.40
N LEU A 235 20.03 1.76 -1.59
CA LEU A 235 18.82 1.26 -2.23
C LEU A 235 19.13 0.64 -3.61
N SER A 236 18.53 -0.50 -3.94
CA SER A 236 18.78 -1.25 -5.19
C SER A 236 18.22 -0.58 -6.43
N ASP A 237 17.09 0.14 -6.28
CA ASP A 237 16.44 0.93 -7.35
C ASP A 237 15.69 2.11 -6.76
N ASN A 238 15.57 3.21 -7.54
CA ASN A 238 14.95 4.45 -7.09
C ASN A 238 13.42 4.47 -7.19
N VAL A 239 12.81 3.47 -7.83
CA VAL A 239 11.35 3.37 -7.91
C VAL A 239 10.84 2.50 -6.78
N VAL A 240 10.43 3.13 -5.68
CA VAL A 240 9.92 2.45 -4.49
C VAL A 240 8.41 2.22 -4.62
N SER A 241 7.99 0.96 -4.53
CA SER A 241 6.61 0.51 -4.70
C SER A 241 5.88 0.30 -3.38
N CYS A 242 6.56 -0.28 -2.38
CA CYS A 242 5.98 -0.56 -1.07
C CYS A 242 7.03 -0.51 0.04
N ILE A 243 6.59 -0.28 1.27
CA ILE A 243 7.42 -0.23 2.47
C ILE A 243 6.65 -0.85 3.62
N THR A 244 7.29 -1.71 4.42
CA THR A 244 6.75 -2.23 5.69
C THR A 244 7.85 -2.36 6.73
N GLU A 245 7.50 -2.23 8.01
CA GLU A 245 8.43 -2.35 9.14
C GLU A 245 8.26 -3.72 9.80
N ASP A 246 9.37 -4.34 10.24
CA ASP A 246 9.34 -5.55 11.06
C ASP A 246 9.46 -5.21 12.57
N LYS A 247 9.26 -6.22 13.44
CA LYS A 247 9.37 -6.07 14.91
C LYS A 247 10.75 -5.58 15.37
N ASP A 248 11.80 -5.84 14.59
CA ASP A 248 13.17 -5.44 14.88
C ASP A 248 13.49 -4.02 14.40
N LYS A 249 12.46 -3.33 13.84
CA LYS A 249 12.51 -1.96 13.31
C LYS A 249 13.31 -1.84 12.01
N ASN A 250 13.49 -2.94 11.30
CA ASN A 250 14.01 -2.88 9.95
C ASN A 250 12.89 -2.57 8.96
N LEU A 251 13.23 -1.98 7.83
CA LEU A 251 12.30 -1.68 6.76
C LEU A 251 12.50 -2.63 5.60
N TRP A 252 11.43 -3.27 5.21
CA TRP A 252 11.31 -4.05 3.99
C TRP A 252 10.79 -3.14 2.88
N ILE A 253 11.60 -2.92 1.85
CA ILE A 253 11.36 -1.92 0.81
C ILE A 253 11.32 -2.63 -0.54
N GLY A 254 10.14 -2.70 -1.13
CA GLY A 254 9.96 -3.21 -2.48
C GLY A 254 10.27 -2.14 -3.52
N THR A 255 10.96 -2.53 -4.59
CA THR A 255 11.29 -1.67 -5.72
C THR A 255 10.78 -2.24 -7.04
N ASN A 256 10.76 -1.40 -8.08
CA ASN A 256 10.17 -1.80 -9.36
C ASN A 256 11.08 -2.72 -10.19
N ASP A 257 12.42 -2.51 -10.11
CA ASP A 257 13.38 -3.29 -10.89
C ASP A 257 14.60 -3.76 -10.07
N GLY A 258 14.71 -3.35 -8.82
CA GLY A 258 15.83 -3.67 -7.93
C GLY A 258 15.55 -4.77 -6.91
N GLY A 259 14.40 -5.46 -7.01
CA GLY A 259 14.02 -6.48 -6.04
C GLY A 259 13.57 -5.92 -4.69
N LEU A 260 13.74 -6.73 -3.64
CA LEU A 260 13.39 -6.39 -2.27
C LEU A 260 14.64 -5.98 -1.50
N ASN A 261 14.52 -4.92 -0.73
CA ASN A 261 15.56 -4.40 0.17
C ASN A 261 15.13 -4.57 1.62
N LEU A 262 16.04 -5.05 2.46
CA LEU A 262 15.92 -4.98 3.91
C LEU A 262 16.88 -3.88 4.40
N TYR A 263 16.34 -2.80 4.93
CA TYR A 263 17.13 -1.68 5.46
C TYR A 263 17.10 -1.68 6.99
N ASN A 264 18.27 -1.63 7.59
CA ASN A 264 18.43 -1.45 9.03
C ASN A 264 18.72 0.03 9.33
N PRO A 265 17.77 0.77 9.95
CA PRO A 265 17.95 2.20 10.23
C PRO A 265 19.06 2.52 11.23
N LYS A 266 19.39 1.58 12.14
CA LYS A 266 20.44 1.75 13.16
C LYS A 266 21.83 1.70 12.54
N THR A 267 22.09 0.70 11.68
CA THR A 267 23.39 0.51 11.02
C THR A 267 23.49 1.23 9.68
N GLN A 268 22.35 1.66 9.12
CA GLN A 268 22.20 2.25 7.78
C GLN A 268 22.66 1.29 6.66
N GLN A 269 22.54 -0.02 6.88
CA GLN A 269 22.91 -1.06 5.92
C GLN A 269 21.71 -1.62 5.21
N PHE A 270 21.90 -1.96 3.93
CA PHE A 270 20.94 -2.66 3.09
C PHE A 270 21.36 -4.10 2.86
N THR A 271 20.41 -5.01 2.90
CA THR A 271 20.49 -6.36 2.35
C THR A 271 19.54 -6.43 1.17
N HIS A 272 20.03 -6.92 0.03
CA HIS A 272 19.25 -6.99 -1.20
C HIS A 272 18.85 -8.43 -1.51
N TYR A 273 17.60 -8.62 -1.86
CA TYR A 273 17.05 -9.86 -2.39
C TYR A 273 16.67 -9.60 -3.85
N ILE A 274 17.48 -10.09 -4.77
CA ILE A 274 17.40 -9.81 -6.21
C ILE A 274 17.31 -11.14 -6.94
N LEU A 275 16.45 -11.21 -7.96
CA LEU A 275 16.39 -12.38 -8.86
C LEU A 275 17.75 -12.56 -9.54
N GLN A 276 18.31 -13.76 -9.38
CA GLN A 276 19.49 -14.20 -10.12
C GLN A 276 19.04 -15.15 -11.24
N GLU A 277 19.64 -15.04 -12.42
CA GLU A 277 19.22 -15.80 -13.61
C GLU A 277 19.24 -17.32 -13.40
N ASN A 278 20.08 -17.81 -12.49
CA ASN A 278 20.26 -19.22 -12.18
C ASN A 278 19.42 -19.73 -11.00
N GLU A 279 18.61 -18.88 -10.36
CA GLU A 279 17.93 -19.18 -9.09
C GLU A 279 16.41 -18.94 -9.12
N ARG A 280 15.78 -19.09 -10.30
CA ARG A 280 14.32 -18.82 -10.47
C ARG A 280 13.40 -19.65 -9.59
N GLU A 281 13.85 -20.81 -9.13
CA GLU A 281 13.06 -21.68 -8.23
C GLU A 281 13.38 -21.48 -6.75
N ILE A 282 14.52 -20.87 -6.42
CA ILE A 282 15.06 -20.78 -5.05
C ILE A 282 15.13 -19.32 -4.56
N GLY A 283 15.10 -18.37 -5.47
CA GLY A 283 15.20 -16.94 -5.22
C GLY A 283 13.88 -16.20 -5.27
N ILE A 284 13.96 -14.87 -5.35
CA ILE A 284 12.79 -14.02 -5.58
C ILE A 284 12.27 -14.20 -7.02
N GLY A 285 10.96 -14.30 -7.20
CA GLY A 285 10.38 -14.63 -8.50
C GLY A 285 10.51 -13.54 -9.57
N SER A 286 10.61 -12.27 -9.16
CA SER A 286 10.82 -11.09 -10.03
C SER A 286 11.40 -9.94 -9.24
N ASN A 287 12.21 -9.09 -9.88
CA ASN A 287 12.74 -7.87 -9.28
C ASN A 287 11.71 -6.73 -9.16
N ASN A 288 10.55 -6.90 -9.76
CA ASN A 288 9.47 -5.93 -9.71
C ASN A 288 8.51 -6.27 -8.57
N ILE A 289 8.80 -5.71 -7.38
CA ILE A 289 8.02 -5.95 -6.16
C ILE A 289 6.79 -5.05 -6.15
N LYS A 290 5.66 -5.61 -5.73
CA LYS A 290 4.40 -4.86 -5.63
C LYS A 290 3.85 -4.80 -4.20
N ALA A 291 4.04 -5.87 -3.43
CA ALA A 291 3.56 -5.94 -2.06
C ALA A 291 4.56 -6.71 -1.18
N VAL A 292 4.63 -6.33 0.10
CA VAL A 292 5.40 -7.05 1.12
C VAL A 292 4.57 -7.14 2.39
N TYR A 293 4.47 -8.33 2.94
CA TYR A 293 3.83 -8.59 4.23
C TYR A 293 4.78 -9.39 5.13
N VAL A 294 4.97 -8.90 6.36
CA VAL A 294 5.83 -9.55 7.37
C VAL A 294 4.95 -10.25 8.39
N ASP A 295 5.01 -11.59 8.40
CA ASP A 295 4.37 -12.43 9.43
C ASP A 295 5.38 -12.66 10.56
N GLU A 296 5.24 -11.87 11.62
CA GLU A 296 6.13 -11.92 12.78
C GLU A 296 5.98 -13.20 13.59
N GLN A 297 4.80 -13.79 13.62
CA GLN A 297 4.55 -15.02 14.38
C GLN A 297 5.23 -16.23 13.74
N LYS A 298 5.21 -16.29 12.43
CA LYS A 298 5.81 -17.38 11.66
C LYS A 298 7.26 -17.10 11.23
N SER A 299 7.75 -15.89 11.46
CA SER A 299 9.06 -15.41 10.95
C SER A 299 9.18 -15.53 9.42
N LEU A 300 8.09 -15.20 8.71
CA LEU A 300 8.00 -15.24 7.26
C LEU A 300 7.83 -13.84 6.67
N VAL A 301 8.33 -13.64 5.44
CA VAL A 301 8.03 -12.48 4.62
C VAL A 301 7.41 -12.96 3.31
N TYR A 302 6.22 -12.49 3.03
CA TYR A 302 5.49 -12.73 1.79
C TYR A 302 5.75 -11.58 0.83
N ILE A 303 6.19 -11.90 -0.38
CA ILE A 303 6.66 -10.94 -1.38
C ILE A 303 5.84 -11.14 -2.65
N GLY A 304 4.94 -10.21 -2.92
CA GLY A 304 4.16 -10.16 -4.15
C GLY A 304 4.93 -9.43 -5.25
N THR A 305 4.99 -10.03 -6.43
CA THR A 305 5.76 -9.50 -7.55
C THR A 305 4.92 -9.31 -8.80
N HIS A 306 5.39 -8.45 -9.71
CA HIS A 306 4.89 -8.39 -11.07
C HIS A 306 5.58 -9.44 -11.94
N ALA A 307 4.80 -10.30 -12.58
CA ALA A 307 5.26 -11.36 -13.48
C ALA A 307 6.22 -12.41 -12.87
N GLY A 308 6.24 -12.56 -11.53
CA GLY A 308 7.09 -13.56 -10.86
C GLY A 308 6.36 -14.31 -9.74
N GLY A 309 5.06 -14.06 -9.58
CA GLY A 309 4.24 -14.74 -8.58
C GLY A 309 4.49 -14.27 -7.15
N LEU A 310 4.34 -15.18 -6.20
CA LEU A 310 4.54 -14.98 -4.77
C LEU A 310 5.84 -15.65 -4.33
N THR A 311 6.67 -14.93 -3.59
CA THR A 311 7.84 -15.50 -2.90
C THR A 311 7.61 -15.47 -1.40
N VAL A 312 7.97 -16.53 -0.71
CA VAL A 312 7.96 -16.64 0.76
C VAL A 312 9.40 -16.77 1.24
N LEU A 313 9.85 -15.79 2.00
CA LEU A 313 11.17 -15.77 2.63
C LEU A 313 11.06 -16.22 4.09
N HIS A 314 11.78 -17.25 4.47
CA HIS A 314 11.96 -17.70 5.85
C HIS A 314 13.08 -16.88 6.51
N ARG A 315 12.74 -15.92 7.37
CA ARG A 315 13.71 -14.98 7.98
C ARG A 315 14.84 -15.67 8.75
N ASN A 316 14.52 -16.79 9.45
CA ASN A 316 15.49 -17.49 10.29
C ASN A 316 16.54 -18.28 9.49
N SER A 317 16.17 -18.81 8.33
CA SER A 317 17.07 -19.64 7.51
C SER A 317 17.58 -18.93 6.26
N GLY A 318 16.97 -17.81 5.88
CA GLY A 318 17.20 -17.15 4.61
C GLY A 318 16.66 -17.90 3.39
N LYS A 319 16.00 -19.04 3.60
CA LYS A 319 15.44 -19.85 2.51
C LYS A 319 14.28 -19.10 1.86
N MET A 320 14.25 -19.08 0.54
CA MET A 320 13.14 -18.54 -0.26
C MET A 320 12.44 -19.67 -1.02
N GLU A 321 11.13 -19.54 -1.12
CA GLU A 321 10.27 -20.44 -1.91
C GLU A 321 9.42 -19.57 -2.83
N SER A 322 9.68 -19.66 -4.13
CA SER A 322 8.93 -18.91 -5.14
C SER A 322 7.86 -19.77 -5.79
N PHE A 323 6.70 -19.18 -5.94
CA PHE A 323 5.50 -19.80 -6.40
C PHE A 323 4.97 -19.05 -7.62
N ASN A 324 5.02 -19.69 -8.77
CA ASN A 324 4.59 -19.17 -10.06
C ASN A 324 3.64 -20.15 -10.77
N GLN A 325 3.20 -19.82 -11.96
CA GLN A 325 2.26 -20.64 -12.72
C GLN A 325 2.79 -22.03 -13.09
N LEU A 326 4.10 -22.21 -13.15
CA LEU A 326 4.73 -23.46 -13.59
C LEU A 326 4.86 -24.47 -12.46
N ASN A 327 5.15 -23.99 -11.23
CA ASN A 327 5.45 -24.86 -10.09
C ASN A 327 4.35 -24.87 -9.04
N SER A 328 3.31 -24.14 -9.26
CA SER A 328 2.22 -23.98 -8.32
C SER A 328 0.93 -23.78 -9.07
N GLN A 329 -0.17 -23.68 -8.36
CA GLN A 329 -1.44 -23.30 -8.91
C GLN A 329 -1.61 -21.78 -8.95
N LEU A 330 -0.60 -20.87 -8.86
CA LEU A 330 -0.74 -19.43 -9.02
C LEU A 330 -1.32 -19.11 -10.39
N VAL A 331 -2.31 -18.33 -10.34
CA VAL A 331 -3.25 -18.03 -11.39
C VAL A 331 -2.77 -16.94 -12.29
N ASN A 332 -2.08 -15.99 -11.68
CA ASN A 332 -1.44 -14.88 -12.36
C ASN A 332 -0.12 -14.62 -11.64
N GLU A 333 0.92 -14.41 -12.39
CA GLU A 333 2.24 -14.08 -11.85
C GLU A 333 2.34 -12.65 -11.32
N ASN A 334 1.26 -11.87 -11.41
CA ASN A 334 1.16 -10.54 -10.81
C ASN A 334 0.48 -10.62 -9.44
N VAL A 335 1.23 -10.41 -8.37
CA VAL A 335 0.76 -10.38 -6.98
C VAL A 335 0.96 -8.96 -6.44
N TYR A 336 -0.15 -8.30 -6.08
CA TYR A 336 -0.18 -6.90 -5.63
C TYR A 336 -0.64 -6.78 -4.18
#